data_6bef72a535a1d8b1e8cf3597e9e24ad6
#
_entry.id   6bef72a535a1d8b1e8cf3597e9e24ad6
#
_cell.length_a   1.000
_cell.length_b   1.000
_cell.length_c   1.000
_cell.angle_alpha   90.00
_cell.angle_beta   90.00
_cell.angle_gamma   90.00
#
_symmetry.space_group_name_H-M   'P 1'
#
loop_
_entity.id
_entity.type
_entity.pdbx_description
1 polymer ?
#
loop_
_entity_poly.entity_id
_entity_poly.type
_entity_poly.pdbx_seq_one_letter_code
_entity_poly.pdbx_strand_id
1 'polypeptide(L)'
;EKHVIQINDTHPTLVIPELMRILLDVEGYSWNDAWNIVTHTVAYTNHTVLAEALERWPQGLIENLLPRIWQILKEIAARYQRTLEQHFHGDQSKVSKMAIIWNGEVRMANLCVCACYAVNGVSALHSEILKQDVFHDAYTMRPEQFKNVTNGVDHRRWLSQINPKLDALVKECTGGDDYLLHPEAIRGLEKYKDDQSVLSQLEAIKKENKRRFAAYV
;
A
#
# COMPACT_ATOMS: atom_id res chain seq x y z
N GLU A 1 -6.19 6.05 -20.36
CA GLU A 1 -7.31 5.33 -19.72
C GLU A 1 -7.31 3.81 -19.98
N LYS A 2 -6.43 3.28 -20.81
CA LYS A 2 -6.39 1.84 -21.14
C LYS A 2 -5.33 1.06 -20.36
N HIS A 3 -4.41 1.74 -19.70
CA HIS A 3 -3.30 1.14 -18.98
C HIS A 3 -3.16 1.78 -17.60
N VAL A 4 -2.91 0.94 -16.59
CA VAL A 4 -2.60 1.35 -15.24
C VAL A 4 -1.31 0.68 -14.80
N ILE A 5 -0.41 1.44 -14.20
CA ILE A 5 0.76 0.93 -13.53
C ILE A 5 0.50 1.03 -12.02
N GLN A 6 0.34 -0.12 -11.37
CA GLN A 6 0.15 -0.18 -9.93
C GLN A 6 1.52 -0.25 -9.24
N ILE A 7 1.86 0.80 -8.52
CA ILE A 7 3.07 0.88 -7.68
C ILE A 7 2.76 0.12 -6.38
N ASN A 8 3.31 -1.10 -6.29
CA ASN A 8 3.09 -1.97 -5.14
C ASN A 8 4.14 -1.68 -4.07
N ASP A 9 3.75 -0.94 -3.02
CA ASP A 9 4.62 -0.21 -2.11
C ASP A 9 5.51 0.81 -2.86
N THR A 10 6.54 1.34 -2.20
CA THR A 10 7.42 2.37 -2.79
C THR A 10 8.57 1.81 -3.62
N HIS A 11 8.76 0.49 -3.66
CA HIS A 11 9.90 -0.14 -4.35
C HIS A 11 10.03 0.25 -5.82
N PRO A 12 8.95 0.26 -6.64
CA PRO A 12 9.03 0.64 -8.05
C PRO A 12 8.72 2.13 -8.30
N THR A 13 8.81 3.01 -7.33
CA THR A 13 8.42 4.44 -7.46
C THR A 13 9.13 5.18 -8.58
N LEU A 14 10.37 4.78 -8.92
CA LEU A 14 11.12 5.39 -10.04
C LEU A 14 10.44 5.20 -11.40
N VAL A 15 9.42 4.36 -11.51
CA VAL A 15 8.57 4.29 -12.71
C VAL A 15 7.97 5.66 -13.07
N ILE A 16 7.71 6.51 -12.09
CA ILE A 16 7.13 7.85 -12.30
C ILE A 16 8.09 8.72 -13.14
N PRO A 17 9.32 9.03 -12.68
CA PRO A 17 10.24 9.82 -13.49
C PRO A 17 10.76 9.06 -14.73
N GLU A 18 10.79 7.72 -14.74
CA GLU A 18 11.17 6.95 -15.93
C GLU A 18 10.11 7.04 -17.03
N LEU A 19 8.82 6.93 -16.70
CA LEU A 19 7.76 7.13 -17.68
C LEU A 19 7.78 8.57 -18.22
N MET A 20 8.05 9.56 -17.36
CA MET A 20 8.29 10.95 -17.82
C MET A 20 9.46 11.02 -18.81
N ARG A 21 10.59 10.35 -18.49
CA ARG A 21 11.75 10.33 -19.39
C ARG A 21 11.42 9.76 -20.77
N ILE A 22 10.72 8.63 -20.80
CA ILE A 22 10.29 8.01 -22.07
C ILE A 22 9.42 8.98 -22.87
N LEU A 23 8.41 9.56 -22.23
CA LEU A 23 7.50 10.48 -22.91
C LEU A 23 8.18 11.75 -23.40
N LEU A 24 9.10 12.32 -22.62
CA LEU A 24 9.83 13.54 -22.97
C LEU A 24 10.93 13.29 -24.00
N ASP A 25 11.82 12.33 -23.73
CA ASP A 25 13.10 12.19 -24.43
C ASP A 25 13.00 11.24 -25.64
N VAL A 26 12.05 10.27 -25.61
CA VAL A 26 11.88 9.28 -26.69
C VAL A 26 10.69 9.67 -27.57
N GLU A 27 9.55 9.97 -26.95
CA GLU A 27 8.30 10.23 -27.67
C GLU A 27 8.08 11.71 -27.99
N GLY A 28 8.88 12.64 -27.43
CA GLY A 28 8.86 14.05 -27.75
C GLY A 28 7.65 14.83 -27.23
N TYR A 29 6.95 14.33 -26.21
CA TYR A 29 5.84 15.04 -25.59
C TYR A 29 6.30 16.30 -24.86
N SER A 30 5.40 17.29 -24.76
CA SER A 30 5.62 18.40 -23.84
C SER A 30 5.58 17.92 -22.38
N TRP A 31 6.20 18.68 -21.45
CA TRP A 31 6.17 18.37 -20.04
C TRP A 31 4.73 18.19 -19.52
N ASN A 32 3.82 19.07 -19.91
CA ASN A 32 2.45 19.07 -19.41
C ASN A 32 1.67 17.86 -19.94
N ASP A 33 1.84 17.50 -21.20
CA ASP A 33 1.19 16.33 -21.78
C ASP A 33 1.75 15.04 -21.16
N ALA A 34 3.08 14.95 -21.03
CA ALA A 34 3.73 13.80 -20.37
C ALA A 34 3.26 13.65 -18.91
N TRP A 35 3.23 14.74 -18.15
CA TRP A 35 2.77 14.73 -16.77
C TRP A 35 1.30 14.33 -16.64
N ASN A 36 0.46 14.84 -17.55
CA ASN A 36 -0.95 14.44 -17.61
C ASN A 36 -1.11 12.94 -17.87
N ILE A 37 -0.33 12.36 -18.78
CA ILE A 37 -0.33 10.92 -19.05
C ILE A 37 0.11 10.15 -17.79
N VAL A 38 1.24 10.52 -17.20
CA VAL A 38 1.78 9.86 -16.00
C VAL A 38 0.76 9.86 -14.86
N THR A 39 0.22 11.03 -14.55
CA THR A 39 -0.73 11.18 -13.42
C THR A 39 -2.09 10.50 -13.63
N HIS A 40 -2.40 10.06 -14.85
CA HIS A 40 -3.58 9.25 -15.15
C HIS A 40 -3.24 7.76 -15.36
N THR A 41 -1.97 7.39 -15.25
CA THR A 41 -1.49 6.02 -15.49
C THR A 41 -1.04 5.33 -14.20
N VAL A 42 -0.47 6.07 -13.24
CA VAL A 42 0.10 5.48 -12.03
C VAL A 42 -0.85 5.52 -10.84
N ALA A 43 -0.90 4.41 -10.10
CA ALA A 43 -1.61 4.29 -8.83
C ALA A 43 -0.68 3.66 -7.79
N TYR A 44 -0.93 3.91 -6.50
CA TYR A 44 -0.04 3.49 -5.42
C TYR A 44 -0.78 2.72 -4.34
N THR A 45 -0.27 1.53 -4.00
CA THR A 45 -0.71 0.77 -2.83
C THR A 45 0.34 0.87 -1.73
N ASN A 46 -0.04 1.44 -0.59
CA ASN A 46 0.80 1.46 0.61
C ASN A 46 0.54 0.21 1.47
N HIS A 47 1.60 -0.41 2.00
CA HIS A 47 1.53 -1.60 2.86
C HIS A 47 1.98 -1.35 4.29
N THR A 48 2.44 -0.13 4.64
CA THR A 48 3.02 0.16 5.94
C THR A 48 2.53 1.48 6.53
N VAL A 49 2.52 1.54 7.87
CA VAL A 49 2.33 2.78 8.64
C VAL A 49 3.59 3.18 9.41
N LEU A 50 4.63 2.33 9.39
CA LEU A 50 5.87 2.58 10.09
C LEU A 50 6.74 3.55 9.30
N ALA A 51 7.14 4.65 9.95
CA ALA A 51 7.92 5.70 9.30
C ALA A 51 9.28 5.20 8.77
N GLU A 52 9.89 4.23 9.44
CA GLU A 52 11.15 3.60 9.03
C GLU A 52 11.02 2.72 7.78
N ALA A 53 9.82 2.26 7.47
CA ALA A 53 9.56 1.45 6.29
C ALA A 53 9.14 2.29 5.06
N LEU A 54 8.94 3.61 5.22
CA LEU A 54 8.75 4.54 4.11
C LEU A 54 10.11 4.89 3.51
N GLU A 55 10.39 4.38 2.32
CA GLU A 55 11.69 4.47 1.69
C GLU A 55 12.15 5.91 1.49
N ARG A 56 13.40 6.16 1.89
CA ARG A 56 14.12 7.41 1.67
C ARG A 56 15.48 7.08 1.05
N TRP A 57 15.80 7.74 -0.03
CA TRP A 57 17.02 7.49 -0.77
C TRP A 57 17.91 8.73 -0.74
N PRO A 58 19.23 8.60 -0.45
CA PRO A 58 20.14 9.71 -0.58
C PRO A 58 20.08 10.29 -2.00
N GLN A 59 19.92 11.62 -2.13
CA GLN A 59 19.85 12.27 -3.44
C GLN A 59 21.07 11.96 -4.30
N GLY A 60 22.27 11.94 -3.71
CA GLY A 60 23.51 11.66 -4.42
C GLY A 60 23.56 10.27 -5.06
N LEU A 61 22.83 9.28 -4.51
CA LEU A 61 22.72 7.96 -5.12
C LEU A 61 21.99 8.03 -6.46
N ILE A 62 20.84 8.71 -6.50
CA ILE A 62 20.03 8.84 -7.72
C ILE A 62 20.75 9.78 -8.71
N GLU A 63 21.30 10.88 -8.24
CA GLU A 63 22.01 11.85 -9.06
C GLU A 63 23.19 11.23 -9.82
N ASN A 64 24.01 10.42 -9.11
CA ASN A 64 25.20 9.81 -9.71
C ASN A 64 24.88 8.63 -10.62
N LEU A 65 23.92 7.78 -10.24
CA LEU A 65 23.58 6.57 -11.01
C LEU A 65 22.62 6.85 -12.17
N LEU A 66 21.69 7.80 -12.00
CA LEU A 66 20.58 8.06 -12.92
C LEU A 66 20.42 9.56 -13.16
N PRO A 67 21.42 10.26 -13.73
CA PRO A 67 21.44 11.72 -13.81
C PRO A 67 20.24 12.32 -14.55
N ARG A 68 19.73 11.65 -15.60
CA ARG A 68 18.54 12.13 -16.32
C ARG A 68 17.28 12.00 -15.49
N ILE A 69 17.09 10.87 -14.81
CA ILE A 69 15.99 10.64 -13.87
C ILE A 69 16.03 11.68 -12.74
N TRP A 70 17.23 11.98 -12.23
CA TRP A 70 17.42 13.02 -11.21
C TRP A 70 16.97 14.40 -11.69
N GLN A 71 17.29 14.78 -12.93
CA GLN A 71 16.83 16.05 -13.51
C GLN A 71 15.31 16.15 -13.54
N ILE A 72 14.64 15.09 -14.00
CA ILE A 72 13.18 15.01 -14.07
C ILE A 72 12.58 15.04 -12.66
N LEU A 73 13.15 14.29 -11.74
CA LEU A 73 12.70 14.22 -10.35
C LEU A 73 12.78 15.57 -9.64
N LYS A 74 13.87 16.33 -9.87
CA LYS A 74 14.02 17.71 -9.36
C LYS A 74 12.91 18.62 -9.87
N GLU A 75 12.58 18.54 -11.14
CA GLU A 75 11.53 19.37 -11.74
C GLU A 75 10.13 18.99 -11.18
N ILE A 76 9.85 17.67 -11.04
CA ILE A 76 8.62 17.20 -10.38
C ILE A 76 8.55 17.76 -8.96
N ALA A 77 9.62 17.62 -8.19
CA ALA A 77 9.69 18.09 -6.81
C ALA A 77 9.50 19.61 -6.70
N ALA A 78 10.14 20.39 -7.59
CA ALA A 78 10.00 21.84 -7.60
C ALA A 78 8.58 22.31 -7.95
N ARG A 79 7.93 21.63 -8.90
CA ARG A 79 6.51 21.92 -9.24
C ARG A 79 5.58 21.58 -8.11
N TYR A 80 5.77 20.41 -7.48
CA TYR A 80 4.97 19.99 -6.35
C TYR A 80 5.15 20.93 -5.16
N GLN A 81 6.37 21.34 -4.85
CA GLN A 81 6.64 22.29 -3.77
C GLN A 81 5.88 23.60 -3.96
N ARG A 82 5.89 24.17 -5.16
CA ARG A 82 5.09 25.39 -5.46
C ARG A 82 3.59 25.19 -5.22
N THR A 83 3.08 24.02 -5.59
CA THR A 83 1.67 23.66 -5.32
C THR A 83 1.39 23.59 -3.82
N LEU A 84 2.30 22.98 -3.03
CA LEU A 84 2.18 22.90 -1.58
C LEU A 84 2.24 24.30 -0.93
N GLU A 85 3.17 25.15 -1.33
CA GLU A 85 3.33 26.52 -0.82
C GLU A 85 2.07 27.35 -1.05
N GLN A 86 1.46 27.21 -2.23
CA GLN A 86 0.20 27.88 -2.56
C GLN A 86 -0.96 27.34 -1.72
N HIS A 87 -1.08 26.01 -1.61
CA HIS A 87 -2.20 25.37 -0.89
C HIS A 87 -2.15 25.64 0.61
N PHE A 88 -0.97 25.53 1.21
CA PHE A 88 -0.76 25.72 2.65
C PHE A 88 -0.38 27.16 3.03
N HIS A 89 -0.52 28.12 2.12
CA HIS A 89 -0.24 29.54 2.38
C HIS A 89 1.15 29.79 3.00
N GLY A 90 2.15 28.99 2.60
CA GLY A 90 3.53 29.10 3.06
C GLY A 90 3.81 28.44 4.43
N ASP A 91 2.91 27.61 4.96
CA ASP A 91 3.17 26.79 6.16
C ASP A 91 4.34 25.83 5.88
N GLN A 92 5.55 26.27 6.28
CA GLN A 92 6.79 25.53 6.01
C GLN A 92 6.83 24.15 6.70
N SER A 93 6.10 23.95 7.78
CA SER A 93 6.03 22.65 8.45
C SER A 93 5.34 21.62 7.56
N LYS A 94 4.18 21.96 6.99
CA LYS A 94 3.44 21.08 6.07
C LYS A 94 4.18 20.91 4.75
N VAL A 95 4.71 21.99 4.18
CA VAL A 95 5.50 21.95 2.95
C VAL A 95 6.70 21.01 3.11
N SER A 96 7.48 21.15 4.18
CA SER A 96 8.65 20.29 4.44
C SER A 96 8.27 18.82 4.68
N LYS A 97 7.16 18.55 5.36
CA LYS A 97 6.65 17.20 5.60
C LYS A 97 6.26 16.50 4.30
N MET A 98 5.64 17.21 3.38
CA MET A 98 5.15 16.66 2.11
C MET A 98 6.16 16.75 0.95
N ALA A 99 7.25 17.49 1.10
CA ALA A 99 8.27 17.64 0.06
C ALA A 99 8.83 16.28 -0.39
N ILE A 100 8.98 16.10 -1.70
CA ILE A 100 9.59 14.91 -2.32
C ILE A 100 11.08 14.86 -2.02
N ILE A 101 11.77 16.00 -2.17
CA ILE A 101 13.21 16.12 -1.87
C ILE A 101 13.34 17.04 -0.65
N TRP A 102 13.98 16.53 0.41
CA TRP A 102 14.19 17.28 1.64
C TRP A 102 15.41 16.78 2.40
N ASN A 103 16.24 17.69 2.90
CA ASN A 103 17.44 17.37 3.69
C ASN A 103 18.37 16.35 3.02
N GLY A 104 18.55 16.45 1.69
CA GLY A 104 19.43 15.55 0.95
C GLY A 104 18.87 14.16 0.68
N GLU A 105 17.59 13.93 0.96
CA GLU A 105 16.89 12.67 0.72
C GLU A 105 15.73 12.83 -0.25
N VAL A 106 15.45 11.76 -1.02
CA VAL A 106 14.26 11.60 -1.84
C VAL A 106 13.27 10.69 -1.09
N ARG A 107 12.08 11.22 -0.83
CA ARG A 107 11.01 10.52 -0.12
C ARG A 107 10.08 9.87 -1.13
N MET A 108 10.19 8.56 -1.30
CA MET A 108 9.47 7.81 -2.35
C MET A 108 7.96 7.84 -2.17
N ALA A 109 7.46 7.70 -0.94
CA ALA A 109 6.03 7.78 -0.67
C ALA A 109 5.43 9.15 -1.04
N ASN A 110 6.16 10.26 -0.80
CA ASN A 110 5.71 11.59 -1.18
C ASN A 110 5.67 11.76 -2.70
N LEU A 111 6.60 11.14 -3.43
CA LEU A 111 6.57 11.11 -4.89
C LEU A 111 5.34 10.33 -5.41
N CYS A 112 5.02 9.18 -4.79
CA CYS A 112 3.81 8.42 -5.13
C CYS A 112 2.54 9.25 -4.87
N VAL A 113 2.43 9.87 -3.69
CA VAL A 113 1.28 10.71 -3.34
C VAL A 113 1.16 11.92 -4.27
N CYS A 114 2.28 12.50 -4.71
CA CYS A 114 2.28 13.59 -5.69
C CYS A 114 1.69 13.16 -7.03
N ALA A 115 2.14 12.02 -7.57
CA ALA A 115 1.91 11.64 -8.97
C ALA A 115 0.71 10.71 -9.19
N CYS A 116 0.37 9.84 -8.23
CA CYS A 116 -0.67 8.82 -8.43
C CYS A 116 -2.08 9.41 -8.38
N TYR A 117 -2.96 8.95 -9.26
CA TYR A 117 -4.37 9.35 -9.22
C TYR A 117 -5.14 8.66 -8.08
N ALA A 118 -4.65 7.52 -7.59
CA ALA A 118 -5.22 6.80 -6.47
C ALA A 118 -4.12 6.28 -5.55
N VAL A 119 -4.37 6.37 -4.25
CA VAL A 119 -3.53 5.83 -3.17
C VAL A 119 -4.43 4.98 -2.28
N ASN A 120 -4.11 3.70 -2.12
CA ASN A 120 -4.91 2.84 -1.27
C ASN A 120 -4.11 2.20 -0.14
N GLY A 121 -4.78 2.03 1.00
CA GLY A 121 -4.39 1.09 2.03
C GLY A 121 -4.96 -0.29 1.76
N VAL A 122 -4.54 -1.29 2.53
CA VAL A 122 -4.82 -2.71 2.32
C VAL A 122 -5.83 -3.32 3.32
N SER A 123 -6.43 -2.48 4.14
CA SER A 123 -7.59 -2.77 4.98
C SER A 123 -8.32 -1.47 5.34
N ALA A 124 -9.56 -1.54 5.80
CA ALA A 124 -10.32 -0.36 6.24
C ALA A 124 -9.56 0.43 7.31
N LEU A 125 -9.10 -0.24 8.37
CA LEU A 125 -8.32 0.39 9.44
C LEU A 125 -7.03 1.01 8.92
N HIS A 126 -6.25 0.31 8.08
CA HIS A 126 -5.03 0.83 7.50
C HIS A 126 -5.30 2.09 6.66
N SER A 127 -6.35 2.06 5.83
CA SER A 127 -6.72 3.21 4.99
C SER A 127 -7.11 4.43 5.82
N GLU A 128 -7.78 4.25 6.97
CA GLU A 128 -8.09 5.35 7.88
C GLU A 128 -6.82 5.90 8.55
N ILE A 129 -5.88 5.05 8.96
CA ILE A 129 -4.59 5.51 9.52
C ILE A 129 -3.81 6.33 8.47
N LEU A 130 -3.81 5.91 7.18
CA LEU A 130 -3.17 6.68 6.12
C LEU A 130 -3.77 8.09 5.99
N LYS A 131 -5.10 8.23 6.07
CA LYS A 131 -5.81 9.50 5.97
C LYS A 131 -5.65 10.39 7.21
N GLN A 132 -5.65 9.79 8.41
CA GLN A 132 -5.68 10.54 9.66
C GLN A 132 -4.28 10.88 10.19
N ASP A 133 -3.25 10.10 9.80
CA ASP A 133 -1.91 10.23 10.33
C ASP A 133 -0.85 10.30 9.23
N VAL A 134 -0.55 9.20 8.53
CA VAL A 134 0.63 9.07 7.65
C VAL A 134 0.64 10.11 6.54
N PHE A 135 -0.50 10.28 5.83
CA PHE A 135 -0.67 11.21 4.70
C PHE A 135 -1.77 12.23 4.95
N HIS A 136 -1.99 12.61 6.22
CA HIS A 136 -3.07 13.52 6.61
C HIS A 136 -3.11 14.80 5.77
N ASP A 137 -1.97 15.49 5.64
CA ASP A 137 -1.90 16.75 4.89
C ASP A 137 -2.20 16.55 3.39
N ALA A 138 -1.78 15.43 2.82
CA ALA A 138 -2.10 15.08 1.44
C ALA A 138 -3.59 14.72 1.27
N TYR A 139 -4.17 14.03 2.24
CA TYR A 139 -5.59 13.72 2.26
C TYR A 139 -6.44 14.98 2.32
N THR A 140 -6.04 15.99 3.11
CA THR A 140 -6.76 17.28 3.15
C THR A 140 -6.70 18.03 1.83
N MET A 141 -5.62 17.86 1.06
CA MET A 141 -5.49 18.46 -0.29
C MET A 141 -6.34 17.75 -1.35
N ARG A 142 -6.35 16.42 -1.33
CA ARG A 142 -6.97 15.58 -2.37
C ARG A 142 -7.65 14.35 -1.75
N PRO A 143 -8.78 14.52 -1.03
CA PRO A 143 -9.43 13.42 -0.32
C PRO A 143 -9.91 12.29 -1.25
N GLU A 144 -10.31 12.64 -2.47
CA GLU A 144 -10.77 11.69 -3.48
C GLU A 144 -9.68 10.73 -3.97
N GLN A 145 -8.40 11.06 -3.78
CA GLN A 145 -7.27 10.23 -4.14
C GLN A 145 -7.16 8.96 -3.26
N PHE A 146 -7.61 9.06 -2.00
CA PHE A 146 -7.42 8.01 -1.00
C PHE A 146 -8.56 6.98 -1.00
N LYS A 147 -8.19 5.73 -1.25
CA LYS A 147 -9.10 4.59 -1.40
C LYS A 147 -8.78 3.51 -0.36
N ASN A 148 -9.67 2.53 -0.29
CA ASN A 148 -9.43 1.27 0.43
C ASN A 148 -9.59 0.09 -0.52
N VAL A 149 -8.62 -0.82 -0.53
CA VAL A 149 -8.72 -2.12 -1.18
C VAL A 149 -8.21 -3.16 -0.19
N THR A 150 -9.14 -3.81 0.49
CA THR A 150 -8.80 -4.82 1.50
C THR A 150 -8.15 -6.04 0.85
N ASN A 151 -7.03 -6.51 1.41
CA ASN A 151 -6.38 -7.73 0.96
C ASN A 151 -7.31 -8.93 1.07
N GLY A 152 -7.13 -9.88 0.14
CA GLY A 152 -7.73 -11.20 0.25
C GLY A 152 -7.00 -12.07 1.27
N VAL A 153 -7.56 -13.26 1.53
CA VAL A 153 -6.98 -14.29 2.38
C VAL A 153 -6.81 -15.57 1.58
N ASP A 154 -5.62 -16.15 1.59
CA ASP A 154 -5.41 -17.52 1.12
C ASP A 154 -5.77 -18.51 2.24
N HIS A 155 -7.06 -18.78 2.37
CA HIS A 155 -7.61 -19.67 3.39
C HIS A 155 -7.23 -21.14 3.18
N ARG A 156 -6.92 -21.55 1.94
CA ARG A 156 -6.44 -22.91 1.64
C ARG A 156 -5.06 -23.13 2.25
N ARG A 157 -4.13 -22.18 2.08
CA ARG A 157 -2.80 -22.25 2.68
C ARG A 157 -2.83 -21.93 4.19
N TRP A 158 -3.37 -20.77 4.55
CA TRP A 158 -3.22 -20.20 5.89
C TRP A 158 -4.26 -20.70 6.91
N LEU A 159 -5.23 -21.51 6.48
CA LEU A 159 -6.15 -22.22 7.39
C LEU A 159 -6.06 -23.72 7.18
N SER A 160 -6.41 -24.23 6.00
CA SER A 160 -6.52 -25.68 5.77
C SER A 160 -5.15 -26.38 5.83
N GLN A 161 -4.17 -25.94 5.02
CA GLN A 161 -2.89 -26.63 4.90
C GLN A 161 -2.04 -26.56 6.18
N ILE A 162 -1.96 -25.37 6.80
CA ILE A 162 -1.06 -25.21 7.98
C ILE A 162 -1.70 -25.58 9.31
N ASN A 163 -3.03 -25.72 9.36
CA ASN A 163 -3.76 -26.01 10.59
C ASN A 163 -4.80 -27.12 10.37
N PRO A 164 -4.35 -28.37 10.13
CA PRO A 164 -5.24 -29.48 9.77
C PRO A 164 -6.28 -29.83 10.83
N LYS A 165 -6.00 -29.58 12.12
CA LYS A 165 -7.00 -29.77 13.19
C LYS A 165 -8.12 -28.73 13.13
N LEU A 166 -7.79 -27.47 12.81
CA LEU A 166 -8.79 -26.44 12.58
C LEU A 166 -9.58 -26.70 11.31
N ASP A 167 -8.91 -27.13 10.24
CA ASP A 167 -9.54 -27.53 8.99
C ASP A 167 -10.59 -28.62 9.21
N ALA A 168 -10.24 -29.67 9.99
CA ALA A 168 -11.16 -30.74 10.33
C ALA A 168 -12.40 -30.24 11.09
N LEU A 169 -12.22 -29.38 12.09
CA LEU A 169 -13.32 -28.76 12.84
C LEU A 169 -14.21 -27.90 11.95
N VAL A 170 -13.62 -27.10 11.06
CA VAL A 170 -14.37 -26.29 10.09
C VAL A 170 -15.21 -27.19 9.18
N LYS A 171 -14.62 -28.26 8.61
CA LYS A 171 -15.32 -29.23 7.76
C LYS A 171 -16.48 -29.92 8.49
N GLU A 172 -16.27 -30.32 9.74
CA GLU A 172 -17.33 -30.89 10.58
C GLU A 172 -18.49 -29.91 10.76
N CYS A 173 -18.20 -28.66 11.10
CA CYS A 173 -19.22 -27.63 11.37
C CYS A 173 -19.93 -27.14 10.10
N THR A 174 -19.26 -27.10 8.95
CA THR A 174 -19.82 -26.59 7.70
C THR A 174 -20.41 -27.70 6.81
N GLY A 175 -20.20 -28.95 7.15
CA GLY A 175 -20.71 -30.11 6.41
C GLY A 175 -19.83 -30.56 5.25
N GLY A 176 -18.54 -30.16 5.23
CA GLY A 176 -17.60 -30.60 4.19
C GLY A 176 -16.52 -29.56 3.87
N ASP A 177 -15.86 -29.76 2.75
CA ASP A 177 -14.73 -28.97 2.29
C ASP A 177 -15.09 -27.87 1.26
N ASP A 178 -16.39 -27.64 1.06
CA ASP A 178 -16.89 -26.64 0.10
C ASP A 178 -16.27 -25.25 0.30
N TYR A 179 -15.98 -24.87 1.54
CA TYR A 179 -15.35 -23.58 1.87
C TYR A 179 -13.97 -23.40 1.22
N LEU A 180 -13.33 -24.46 0.75
CA LEU A 180 -12.04 -24.36 0.05
C LEU A 180 -12.19 -23.76 -1.36
N LEU A 181 -13.36 -23.94 -1.99
CA LEU A 181 -13.71 -23.36 -3.29
C LEU A 181 -14.61 -22.13 -3.13
N HIS A 182 -15.52 -22.16 -2.15
CA HIS A 182 -16.51 -21.14 -1.84
C HIS A 182 -16.29 -20.61 -0.42
N PRO A 183 -15.36 -19.65 -0.18
CA PRO A 183 -14.98 -19.17 1.14
C PRO A 183 -16.14 -18.69 2.00
N GLU A 184 -17.22 -18.22 1.39
CA GLU A 184 -18.44 -17.78 2.03
C GLU A 184 -19.14 -18.90 2.82
N ALA A 185 -18.90 -20.16 2.49
CA ALA A 185 -19.45 -21.31 3.22
C ALA A 185 -18.96 -21.36 4.68
N ILE A 186 -17.83 -20.72 5.00
CA ILE A 186 -17.33 -20.53 6.36
C ILE A 186 -18.35 -19.82 7.28
N ARG A 187 -19.25 -19.01 6.74
CA ARG A 187 -20.33 -18.38 7.52
C ARG A 187 -21.24 -19.40 8.23
N GLY A 188 -21.24 -20.65 7.78
CA GLY A 188 -21.91 -21.74 8.49
C GLY A 188 -21.43 -21.95 9.92
N LEU A 189 -20.25 -21.41 10.29
CA LEU A 189 -19.74 -21.42 11.66
C LEU A 189 -20.53 -20.50 12.61
N GLU A 190 -21.24 -19.48 12.11
CA GLU A 190 -21.99 -18.51 12.94
C GLU A 190 -23.00 -19.19 13.85
N LYS A 191 -23.61 -20.30 13.41
CA LYS A 191 -24.57 -21.08 14.23
C LYS A 191 -23.94 -21.74 15.46
N TYR A 192 -22.61 -21.89 15.48
CA TYR A 192 -21.86 -22.51 16.57
C TYR A 192 -21.17 -21.50 17.49
N LYS A 193 -21.42 -20.20 17.33
CA LYS A 193 -20.73 -19.15 18.11
C LYS A 193 -20.84 -19.30 19.62
N ASP A 194 -21.95 -19.92 20.12
CA ASP A 194 -22.23 -20.17 21.53
C ASP A 194 -22.21 -21.68 21.90
N ASP A 195 -21.83 -22.57 20.95
CA ASP A 195 -21.73 -24.00 21.17
C ASP A 195 -20.48 -24.34 21.98
N GLN A 196 -20.67 -24.76 23.23
CA GLN A 196 -19.58 -25.06 24.18
C GLN A 196 -18.69 -26.22 23.73
N SER A 197 -19.22 -27.20 22.99
CA SER A 197 -18.43 -28.31 22.45
C SER A 197 -17.45 -27.81 21.38
N VAL A 198 -17.96 -27.02 20.43
CA VAL A 198 -17.14 -26.44 19.34
C VAL A 198 -16.11 -25.45 19.91
N LEU A 199 -16.52 -24.59 20.86
CA LEU A 199 -15.62 -23.65 21.51
C LEU A 199 -14.50 -24.35 22.28
N SER A 200 -14.80 -25.45 23.00
CA SER A 200 -13.81 -26.25 23.72
C SER A 200 -12.81 -26.91 22.75
N GLN A 201 -13.29 -27.45 21.63
CA GLN A 201 -12.42 -28.02 20.59
C GLN A 201 -11.49 -26.93 19.97
N LEU A 202 -12.05 -25.75 19.67
CA LEU A 202 -11.27 -24.61 19.17
C LEU A 202 -10.16 -24.18 20.15
N GLU A 203 -10.50 -24.10 21.45
CA GLU A 203 -9.53 -23.78 22.49
C GLU A 203 -8.42 -24.83 22.58
N ALA A 204 -8.77 -26.12 22.55
CA ALA A 204 -7.81 -27.21 22.56
C ALA A 204 -6.85 -27.17 21.37
N ILE A 205 -7.37 -26.89 20.16
CA ILE A 205 -6.56 -26.73 18.94
C ILE A 205 -5.57 -25.57 19.09
N LYS A 206 -6.05 -24.41 19.55
CA LYS A 206 -5.19 -23.21 19.76
C LYS A 206 -4.11 -23.49 20.82
N LYS A 207 -4.45 -24.13 21.91
CA LYS A 207 -3.52 -24.48 22.99
C LYS A 207 -2.44 -25.45 22.51
N GLU A 208 -2.82 -26.47 21.75
CA GLU A 208 -1.90 -27.42 21.15
C GLU A 208 -0.91 -26.75 20.19
N ASN A 209 -1.41 -25.88 19.30
CA ASN A 209 -0.55 -25.15 18.36
C ASN A 209 0.44 -24.22 19.09
N LYS A 210 0.00 -23.53 20.14
CA LYS A 210 0.88 -22.70 20.98
C LYS A 210 1.94 -23.55 21.70
N ARG A 211 1.57 -24.73 22.22
CA ARG A 211 2.53 -25.65 22.87
C ARG A 211 3.57 -26.14 21.88
N ARG A 212 3.18 -26.53 20.68
CA ARG A 212 4.11 -26.95 19.62
C ARG A 212 5.08 -25.83 19.24
N PHE A 213 4.59 -24.60 19.11
CA PHE A 213 5.45 -23.46 18.81
C PHE A 213 6.43 -23.19 19.97
N ALA A 214 5.96 -23.19 21.22
CA ALA A 214 6.83 -23.01 22.38
C ALA A 214 7.90 -24.10 22.56
N ALA A 215 7.67 -25.29 22.02
CA ALA A 215 8.67 -26.37 22.02
C ALA A 215 9.68 -26.26 20.87
N TYR A 216 9.37 -25.46 19.85
CA TYR A 216 10.25 -25.21 18.70
C TYR A 216 11.22 -24.04 18.99
N VAL A 217 10.81 -23.04 19.75
CA VAL A 217 11.61 -21.88 20.18
C VAL A 217 12.44 -22.20 21.40
#